data_5d13cfb448fce7744c23883472cc18d6
#
_entry.id   5d13cfb448fce7744c23883472cc18d6
#
_cell.length_a   1.000
_cell.length_b   1.000
_cell.length_c   1.000
_cell.angle_alpha   90.00
_cell.angle_beta   90.00
_cell.angle_gamma   90.00
#
_symmetry.space_group_name_H-M   'P 1'
#
loop_
_entity.id
_entity.type
_entity.pdbx_description
1 polymer ?
#
loop_
_entity_poly.entity_id
_entity_poly.type
_entity_poly.pdbx_seq_one_letter_code
_entity_poly.pdbx_strand_id
1 'polypeptide(L)' 'MTKGTVKWFNSRKGYGFVTSENNEDIFVHYSGIKGEGDEFKIIYEGDKVEFNVVDGQKGPQASDVVVTEKGPRERSFKQ' A
#
# COMPACT_ATOMS: atom_id res chain seq x y z
N MET A 1 10.59 9.81 -0.27
CA MET A 1 9.81 8.57 -0.28
C MET A 1 9.36 8.26 -1.69
N THR A 2 9.20 7.00 -1.97
CA THR A 2 8.79 6.57 -3.30
C THR A 2 7.27 6.59 -3.38
N LYS A 3 6.74 7.03 -4.50
CA LYS A 3 5.30 7.04 -4.73
C LYS A 3 4.90 5.83 -5.54
N GLY A 4 3.70 5.35 -5.31
CA GLY A 4 3.20 4.21 -6.04
C GLY A 4 1.71 4.05 -5.91
N THR A 5 1.21 2.98 -6.49
CA THR A 5 -0.21 2.67 -6.46
C THR A 5 -0.36 1.22 -6.02
N VAL A 6 -1.32 0.98 -5.16
CA VAL A 6 -1.56 -0.38 -4.68
C VAL A 6 -2.04 -1.24 -5.83
N LYS A 7 -1.30 -2.31 -6.09
CA LYS A 7 -1.69 -3.25 -7.13
C LYS A 7 -2.76 -4.20 -6.61
N TRP A 8 -2.54 -4.74 -5.43
CA TRP A 8 -3.54 -5.53 -4.71
C TRP A 8 -3.05 -5.72 -3.28
N PHE A 9 -3.97 -6.01 -2.42
CA PHE A 9 -3.63 -6.27 -1.03
C PHE A 9 -4.63 -7.24 -0.45
N ASN A 10 -4.13 -8.27 0.24
CA ASN A 10 -4.97 -9.27 0.87
C ASN A 10 -4.99 -9.00 2.36
N SER A 11 -6.07 -8.42 2.85
CA SER A 11 -6.15 -8.03 4.24
C SER A 11 -6.17 -9.24 5.18
N ARG A 12 -6.62 -10.37 4.70
CA ARG A 12 -6.67 -11.56 5.54
C ARG A 12 -5.28 -12.12 5.76
N LYS A 13 -4.46 -12.10 4.75
CA LYS A 13 -3.09 -12.60 4.86
C LYS A 13 -2.12 -11.52 5.29
N GLY A 14 -2.51 -10.26 5.16
CA GLY A 14 -1.71 -9.16 5.64
C GLY A 14 -0.58 -8.75 4.72
N TYR A 15 -0.69 -8.98 3.41
CA TYR A 15 0.35 -8.55 2.50
C TYR A 15 -0.23 -8.30 1.11
N GLY A 16 0.57 -7.65 0.30
CA GLY A 16 0.20 -7.37 -1.07
C GLY A 16 1.37 -6.74 -1.79
N PHE A 17 1.06 -6.03 -2.86
CA PHE A 17 2.08 -5.37 -3.67
C PHE A 17 1.62 -3.99 -4.06
N VAL A 18 2.58 -3.08 -4.15
CA VAL A 18 2.35 -1.76 -4.72
C VAL A 18 3.25 -1.63 -5.95
N THR A 19 2.77 -0.89 -6.95
CA THR A 19 3.56 -0.64 -8.15
C THR A 19 4.15 0.75 -8.01
N SER A 20 5.48 0.82 -8.06
CA SER A 20 6.17 2.10 -7.90
C SER A 20 6.06 2.93 -9.17
N GLU A 21 6.54 4.18 -9.09
CA GLU A 21 6.55 5.05 -10.25
C GLU A 21 7.34 4.45 -11.40
N ASN A 22 8.29 3.58 -11.09
CA ASN A 22 9.12 2.94 -12.10
C ASN A 22 8.51 1.63 -12.61
N ASN A 23 7.26 1.38 -12.28
CA ASN A 23 6.55 0.17 -12.69
C ASN A 23 7.14 -1.10 -12.10
N GLU A 24 7.73 -0.97 -10.92
CA GLU A 24 8.25 -2.13 -10.20
C GLU A 24 7.26 -2.56 -9.14
N ASP A 25 7.06 -3.86 -9.00
CA ASP A 25 6.20 -4.38 -7.96
C ASP A 25 7.01 -4.48 -6.67
N ILE A 26 6.53 -3.83 -5.63
CA ILE A 26 7.19 -3.77 -4.34
C ILE A 26 6.31 -4.47 -3.33
N PHE A 27 6.88 -5.45 -2.64
CA PHE A 27 6.14 -6.20 -1.63
C PHE A 27 5.80 -5.29 -0.44
N VAL A 28 4.58 -5.43 0.07
CA VAL A 28 4.19 -4.68 1.26
C VAL A 28 3.51 -5.64 2.23
N HIS A 29 3.91 -5.55 3.49
CA HIS A 29 3.31 -6.32 4.58
C HIS A 29 2.58 -5.35 5.49
N TYR A 30 1.50 -5.82 6.14
CA TYR A 30 0.69 -4.90 6.92
C TYR A 30 1.49 -4.21 8.03
N SER A 31 2.54 -4.85 8.50
CA SER A 31 3.37 -4.23 9.53
C SER A 31 4.16 -3.04 9.01
N GLY A 32 4.27 -2.91 7.68
CA GLY A 32 4.95 -1.78 7.09
C GLY A 32 4.01 -0.65 6.71
N ILE A 33 2.73 -0.77 7.01
CA ILE A 33 1.75 0.26 6.70
C ILE A 33 1.58 1.12 7.94
N LYS A 34 1.71 2.43 7.75
CA LYS A 34 1.50 3.35 8.86
C LYS A 34 0.03 3.68 8.95
N GLY A 35 -0.54 3.47 10.13
CA GLY A 35 -1.90 3.87 10.39
C GLY A 35 -1.91 4.84 11.54
N GLU A 36 -3.04 5.44 11.79
CA GLU A 36 -3.20 6.36 12.88
C GLU A 36 -4.05 5.71 13.95
N GLY A 37 -3.54 5.75 15.17
CA GLY A 37 -4.27 5.21 16.29
C GLY A 37 -4.51 3.73 16.11
N ASP A 38 -5.74 3.33 16.32
CA ASP A 38 -6.13 1.93 16.28
C ASP A 38 -6.71 1.50 14.96
N GLU A 39 -6.56 2.30 13.94
CA GLU A 39 -7.14 1.93 12.67
C GLU A 39 -6.44 0.74 12.06
N PHE A 40 -7.20 0.00 11.26
CA PHE A 40 -6.64 -1.14 10.57
C PHE A 40 -5.61 -0.66 9.57
N LYS A 41 -4.54 -1.40 9.49
CA LYS A 41 -3.47 -1.09 8.54
C LYS A 41 -3.77 -1.79 7.23
N ILE A 42 -4.78 -1.29 6.55
CA ILE A 42 -5.25 -1.89 5.32
C ILE A 42 -5.19 -0.87 4.19
N ILE A 43 -4.69 -1.33 3.05
CA ILE A 43 -4.69 -0.53 1.84
C ILE A 43 -5.52 -1.28 0.81
N TYR A 44 -6.03 -0.54 -0.16
CA TYR A 44 -6.93 -1.10 -1.15
C TYR A 44 -6.38 -0.88 -2.54
N GLU A 45 -6.76 -1.78 -3.43
CA GLU A 45 -6.33 -1.70 -4.81
C GLU A 45 -6.66 -0.32 -5.39
N GLY A 46 -5.68 0.30 -6.02
CA GLY A 46 -5.87 1.60 -6.63
C GLY A 46 -5.53 2.79 -5.74
N ASP A 47 -5.29 2.55 -4.45
CA ASP A 47 -4.89 3.64 -3.56
C ASP A 47 -3.53 4.16 -3.96
N LYS A 48 -3.35 5.47 -3.87
CA LYS A 48 -2.04 6.07 -4.06
C LYS A 48 -1.32 6.11 -2.73
N VAL A 49 -0.07 5.71 -2.74
CA VAL A 49 0.69 5.58 -1.50
C VAL A 49 2.08 6.16 -1.67
N GLU A 50 2.70 6.47 -0.54
CA GLU A 50 4.12 6.81 -0.48
C GLU A 50 4.76 5.89 0.53
N PHE A 51 5.98 5.51 0.26
CA PHE A 51 6.65 4.54 1.10
C PHE A 51 8.15 4.61 0.91
N ASN A 52 8.87 3.98 1.84
CA ASN A 52 10.32 3.79 1.70
C ASN A 52 10.55 2.39 1.20
N VAL A 53 11.57 2.23 0.37
CA VAL A 53 11.94 0.90 -0.13
C VAL A 53 13.11 0.41 0.69
N VAL A 54 12.95 -0.79 1.25
CA VAL A 54 14.01 -1.42 2.04
C VAL A 54 14.23 -2.82 1.48
N ASP A 55 15.37 -3.40 1.79
CA ASP A 55 15.66 -4.77 1.39
C ASP A 55 14.96 -5.73 2.32
N GLY A 56 14.07 -6.52 1.79
CA GLY A 56 13.38 -7.54 2.55
C GLY A 56 13.81 -8.92 2.14
N GLN A 57 13.24 -9.92 2.77
CA GLN A 57 13.59 -11.31 2.44
C GLN A 57 13.17 -11.68 1.04
N LYS A 58 12.13 -11.07 0.54
CA LYS A 58 11.61 -11.38 -0.78
C LYS A 58 12.05 -10.35 -1.82
N GLY A 59 13.03 -9.53 -1.48
CA GLY A 59 13.47 -8.48 -2.37
C GLY A 59 13.02 -7.13 -1.85
N PRO A 60 12.87 -6.13 -2.74
CA PRO A 60 12.44 -4.80 -2.30
C PRO A 60 11.12 -4.87 -1.57
N GLN A 61 11.04 -4.17 -0.46
CA GLN A 61 9.86 -4.19 0.39
C GLN A 61 9.52 -2.77 0.80
N ALA A 62 8.22 -2.46 0.81
CA ALA A 62 7.75 -1.14 1.19
C ALA A 62 7.71 -1.04 2.71
N SER A 63 8.12 0.11 3.20
CA SER A 63 8.14 0.41 4.63
C SER A 63 7.53 1.79 4.82
N ASP A 64 6.88 2.00 5.96
CA ASP A 64 6.26 3.31 6.26
C ASP A 64 5.27 3.71 5.18
N VAL A 65 4.46 2.78 4.75
CA VAL A 65 3.48 3.02 3.70
C VAL A 65 2.37 3.92 4.21
N VAL A 66 2.11 5.00 3.49
CA VAL A 66 1.06 5.96 3.85
C VAL A 66 0.19 6.17 2.63
N VAL A 67 -1.13 6.07 2.83
CA VAL A 67 -2.06 6.36 1.74
C VAL A 67 -2.17 7.85 1.59
N THR A 68 -1.83 8.35 0.40
CA THR A 68 -1.89 9.78 0.12
C THR A 68 -3.17 10.16 -0.62
N GLU A 69 -3.74 9.21 -1.34
CA GLU A 69 -4.97 9.46 -2.07
C GLU A 69 -5.70 8.14 -2.22
N LYS A 70 -6.94 8.12 -1.83
CA LYS A 70 -7.72 6.90 -1.93
C LYS A 70 -8.07 6.61 -3.37
N GLY A 71 -8.09 5.32 -3.70
CA GLY A 71 -8.42 4.89 -5.03
C GLY A 71 -9.90 5.00 -5.33
N PRO A 72 -10.30 4.56 -6.52
CA PRO A 72 -11.67 4.75 -7.01
C PRO A 72 -12.69 3.78 -6.43
N ARG A 73 -12.43 3.21 -5.30
CA ARG A 73 -13.39 2.35 -4.69
C ARG A 73 -14.55 3.14 -4.15
N GLU A 74 -15.41 3.24 -4.14
CA GLU A 74 -16.27 3.90 -3.59
C GLU A 74 -16.97 4.85 -3.86
N ARG A 75 -17.08 5.23 -4.30
CA ARG A 75 -17.68 6.02 -4.54
C ARG A 75 -18.89 5.96 -4.86
N SER A 76 -19.20 5.62 -4.97
CA SER A 76 -20.08 5.32 -5.27
C SER A 76 -21.11 5.63 -4.77
N PHE A 77 -21.32 5.75 -4.38
CA PHE A 77 -22.18 5.79 -3.84
C PHE A 77 -22.75 6.81 -3.51
N LYS A 78 -22.76 7.35 -3.61
CA LYS A 78 -23.11 8.18 -3.37
C LYS A 78 -23.75 8.82 -3.78
N GLN A 79 -24.15 8.86 -4.03
CA GLN A 79 -24.58 9.11 -4.32
C GLN A 79 -25.02 9.39 -4.30
#